data_83be390577f2955131f2e2adc9a35650
#
_entry.id   83be390577f2955131f2e2adc9a35650
#
_cell.length_a   1.000
_cell.length_b   1.000
_cell.length_c   1.000
_cell.angle_alpha   90.00
_cell.angle_beta   90.00
_cell.angle_gamma   90.00
#
_symmetry.space_group_name_H-M   'P 1'
#
loop_
_entity.id
_entity.type
_entity.pdbx_description
1 polymer ?
#
loop_
_entity_poly.entity_id
_entity_poly.type
_entity_poly.pdbx_seq_one_letter_code
_entity_poly.pdbx_strand_id
1 'polypeptide(L)'
;MEKILIDGQAGVLQAAWHPVEDSEDVLIICHPHPLYDGTMDNKVVTTVARSYLDLGINVLRFNFRGVGLSEGQYGEITGEVQDCQSALRWLLQHHKVKRLFLAGFSFGAYIAAKTAYDLNHGDSEVSPNLIMEHLLLVAPSVINSPFDQATPLACPTTVIMGGQDEVVPYQEVSDWSDALYPPAQFIDMPDASHFFHGQLVLLKQEVKATLAPHL
;
A
#
# COMPACT_ATOMS: atom_id res chain seq x y z
N MET A 1 -9.41 1.98 16.91
CA MET A 1 -8.31 1.10 16.47
C MET A 1 -8.36 -0.18 17.29
N GLU A 2 -8.41 -1.30 16.60
CA GLU A 2 -8.45 -2.65 17.16
C GLU A 2 -7.17 -3.37 16.77
N LYS A 3 -6.49 -3.98 17.75
CA LYS A 3 -5.35 -4.86 17.49
C LYS A 3 -5.89 -6.25 17.20
N ILE A 4 -5.51 -6.83 16.09
CA ILE A 4 -6.00 -8.13 15.62
C ILE A 4 -4.84 -9.00 15.17
N LEU A 5 -5.11 -10.29 15.08
CA LEU A 5 -4.24 -11.28 14.44
C LEU A 5 -4.98 -11.85 13.25
N ILE A 6 -4.30 -11.98 12.12
CA ILE A 6 -4.82 -12.49 10.85
C ILE A 6 -4.12 -13.80 10.54
N ASP A 7 -4.85 -14.84 10.18
CA ASP A 7 -4.25 -16.09 9.73
C ASP A 7 -3.57 -15.89 8.37
N GLY A 8 -2.24 -15.98 8.36
CA GLY A 8 -1.39 -15.91 7.17
C GLY A 8 -0.86 -17.27 6.76
N GLN A 9 -0.23 -17.36 5.58
CA GLN A 9 0.32 -18.64 5.09
C GLN A 9 1.57 -19.10 5.85
N ALA A 10 2.32 -18.16 6.44
CA ALA A 10 3.54 -18.47 7.21
C ALA A 10 3.32 -18.38 8.73
N GLY A 11 2.09 -18.35 9.19
CA GLY A 11 1.70 -18.11 10.57
C GLY A 11 0.86 -16.85 10.73
N VAL A 12 0.58 -16.45 11.95
CA VAL A 12 -0.27 -15.27 12.20
C VAL A 12 0.42 -13.96 11.83
N LEU A 13 -0.35 -13.00 11.33
CA LEU A 13 0.09 -11.65 11.02
C LEU A 13 -0.49 -10.68 12.05
N GLN A 14 0.36 -9.84 12.61
CA GLN A 14 -0.05 -8.74 13.47
C GLN A 14 -0.68 -7.63 12.62
N ALA A 15 -1.88 -7.19 13.00
CA ALA A 15 -2.57 -6.13 12.29
C ALA A 15 -3.28 -5.13 13.21
N ALA A 16 -3.63 -4.00 12.65
CA ALA A 16 -4.40 -2.94 13.29
C ALA A 16 -5.56 -2.54 12.37
N TRP A 17 -6.76 -2.82 12.81
CA TRP A 17 -8.00 -2.43 12.14
C TRP A 17 -8.51 -1.10 12.69
N HIS A 18 -8.84 -0.20 11.79
CA HIS A 18 -9.38 1.12 12.11
C HIS A 18 -10.74 1.28 11.43
N PRO A 19 -11.82 0.86 12.08
CA PRO A 19 -13.16 1.03 11.53
C PRO A 19 -13.59 2.50 11.53
N VAL A 20 -14.37 2.84 10.50
CA VAL A 20 -15.13 4.07 10.38
C VAL A 20 -16.59 3.68 10.29
N GLU A 21 -17.45 4.33 11.07
CA GLU A 21 -18.89 4.04 11.14
C GLU A 21 -19.53 4.20 9.75
N ASP A 22 -20.37 3.23 9.36
CA ASP A 22 -21.13 3.20 8.10
C ASP A 22 -20.30 3.23 6.81
N SER A 23 -18.98 3.02 6.87
CA SER A 23 -18.13 2.97 5.70
C SER A 23 -17.91 1.54 5.19
N GLU A 24 -18.13 1.32 3.89
CA GLU A 24 -17.81 0.08 3.18
C GLU A 24 -16.55 0.24 2.30
N ASP A 25 -15.86 1.37 2.41
CA ASP A 25 -14.62 1.67 1.72
C ASP A 25 -13.43 1.32 2.63
N VAL A 26 -12.43 0.66 2.07
CA VAL A 26 -11.32 0.14 2.88
C VAL A 26 -9.98 0.34 2.19
N LEU A 27 -9.01 0.86 2.95
CA LEU A 27 -7.59 0.85 2.60
C LEU A 27 -6.90 -0.34 3.25
N ILE A 28 -6.09 -1.07 2.47
CA ILE A 28 -4.99 -1.90 2.99
C ILE A 28 -3.68 -1.19 2.64
N ILE A 29 -2.78 -1.03 3.61
CA ILE A 29 -1.49 -0.38 3.38
C ILE A 29 -0.32 -1.27 3.76
N CYS A 30 0.63 -1.40 2.84
CA CYS A 30 1.86 -2.18 2.93
C CYS A 30 3.03 -1.33 3.39
N HIS A 31 3.78 -1.80 4.39
CA HIS A 31 4.91 -1.09 4.98
C HIS A 31 6.22 -1.28 4.19
N PRO A 32 7.28 -0.48 4.44
CA PRO A 32 8.56 -0.62 3.75
C PRO A 32 9.28 -1.91 4.13
N HIS A 33 10.45 -2.13 3.54
CA HIS A 33 11.16 -3.41 3.55
C HIS A 33 11.37 -4.00 4.96
N PRO A 34 10.95 -5.26 5.21
CA PRO A 34 11.01 -5.91 6.52
C PRO A 34 12.42 -5.95 7.14
N LEU A 35 13.44 -6.22 6.31
CA LEU A 35 14.82 -6.34 6.76
C LEU A 35 15.53 -4.99 7.03
N TYR A 36 14.86 -3.87 6.75
CA TYR A 36 15.35 -2.51 7.01
C TYR A 36 14.43 -1.78 7.98
N ASP A 37 14.06 -2.44 9.07
CA ASP A 37 13.22 -1.90 10.15
C ASP A 37 11.82 -1.42 9.69
N GLY A 38 11.35 -1.93 8.54
CA GLY A 38 10.01 -1.65 8.04
C GLY A 38 8.94 -2.27 8.95
N THR A 39 7.96 -1.46 9.36
CA THR A 39 6.82 -1.91 10.17
C THR A 39 5.56 -1.14 9.79
N MET A 40 4.38 -1.68 10.16
CA MET A 40 3.10 -0.99 9.99
C MET A 40 3.00 0.34 10.75
N ASP A 41 3.90 0.59 11.71
CA ASP A 41 3.96 1.83 12.51
C ASP A 41 4.95 2.86 11.96
N ASN A 42 5.58 2.59 10.81
CA ASN A 42 6.40 3.57 10.11
C ASN A 42 5.62 4.89 9.92
N LYS A 43 6.31 6.03 10.05
CA LYS A 43 5.67 7.36 10.03
C LYS A 43 4.98 7.69 8.70
N VAL A 44 5.53 7.25 7.57
CA VAL A 44 4.91 7.42 6.25
C VAL A 44 3.62 6.59 6.19
N VAL A 45 3.70 5.31 6.56
CA VAL A 45 2.54 4.39 6.60
C VAL A 45 1.42 4.96 7.47
N THR A 46 1.74 5.40 8.69
CA THR A 46 0.73 5.96 9.60
C THR A 46 0.19 7.30 9.13
N THR A 47 0.97 8.09 8.40
CA THR A 47 0.51 9.36 7.80
C THR A 47 -0.48 9.09 6.67
N VAL A 48 -0.16 8.18 5.76
CA VAL A 48 -1.07 7.73 4.70
C VAL A 48 -2.36 7.16 5.31
N ALA A 49 -2.25 6.25 6.27
CA ALA A 49 -3.40 5.67 6.97
C ALA A 49 -4.34 6.74 7.56
N ARG A 50 -3.78 7.76 8.22
CA ARG A 50 -4.56 8.88 8.77
C ARG A 50 -5.22 9.74 7.70
N SER A 51 -4.62 9.87 6.52
CA SER A 51 -5.22 10.60 5.40
C SER A 51 -6.54 9.95 4.97
N TYR A 52 -6.56 8.62 4.86
CA TYR A 52 -7.76 7.87 4.51
C TYR A 52 -8.81 7.89 5.61
N LEU A 53 -8.41 7.73 6.86
CA LEU A 53 -9.33 7.85 8.01
C LEU A 53 -10.02 9.21 8.09
N ASP A 54 -9.28 10.30 7.83
CA ASP A 54 -9.84 11.67 7.79
C ASP A 54 -10.90 11.84 6.68
N LEU A 55 -10.88 10.97 5.66
CA LEU A 55 -11.82 10.96 4.53
C LEU A 55 -12.95 9.94 4.72
N GLY A 56 -13.03 9.31 5.88
CA GLY A 56 -14.10 8.36 6.18
C GLY A 56 -13.87 6.95 5.63
N ILE A 57 -12.64 6.59 5.27
CA ILE A 57 -12.27 5.27 4.74
C ILE A 57 -11.69 4.42 5.86
N ASN A 58 -12.20 3.20 6.04
CA ASN A 58 -11.62 2.22 6.96
C ASN A 58 -10.18 1.91 6.60
N VAL A 59 -9.33 1.57 7.57
CA VAL A 59 -7.93 1.26 7.31
C VAL A 59 -7.49 -0.02 8.00
N LEU A 60 -6.89 -0.93 7.23
CA LEU A 60 -6.16 -2.08 7.71
C LEU A 60 -4.65 -1.86 7.50
N ARG A 61 -3.90 -1.81 8.60
CA ARG A 61 -2.44 -1.86 8.63
C ARG A 61 -2.01 -3.21 9.19
N PHE A 62 -0.96 -3.80 8.66
CA PHE A 62 -0.45 -5.07 9.15
C PHE A 62 1.08 -5.13 9.03
N ASN A 63 1.70 -5.97 9.81
CA ASN A 63 3.10 -6.32 9.69
C ASN A 63 3.26 -7.54 8.79
N PHE A 64 4.16 -7.46 7.81
CA PHE A 64 4.58 -8.63 7.04
C PHE A 64 5.17 -9.71 7.95
N ARG A 65 5.22 -10.94 7.46
CA ARG A 65 5.84 -12.08 8.13
C ARG A 65 7.23 -11.74 8.70
N GLY A 66 7.52 -12.22 9.91
CA GLY A 66 8.78 -11.96 10.59
C GLY A 66 8.94 -10.57 11.20
N VAL A 67 7.92 -9.69 11.11
CA VAL A 67 7.97 -8.33 11.65
C VAL A 67 7.06 -8.19 12.87
N GLY A 68 7.55 -7.59 13.94
CA GLY A 68 6.79 -7.35 15.17
C GLY A 68 6.29 -8.65 15.81
N LEU A 69 4.97 -8.84 15.89
CA LEU A 69 4.33 -10.06 16.39
C LEU A 69 3.88 -11.00 15.25
N SER A 70 4.17 -10.67 14.00
CA SER A 70 3.92 -11.54 12.86
C SER A 70 4.91 -12.71 12.87
N GLU A 71 4.38 -13.91 12.70
CA GLU A 71 5.18 -15.14 12.60
C GLU A 71 5.84 -15.28 11.23
N GLY A 72 6.68 -16.32 11.09
CA GLY A 72 7.40 -16.62 9.86
C GLY A 72 8.70 -15.83 9.72
N GLN A 73 9.19 -15.74 8.49
CA GLN A 73 10.43 -15.06 8.12
C GLN A 73 10.22 -14.37 6.77
N TYR A 74 11.05 -13.38 6.44
CA TYR A 74 11.04 -12.69 5.16
C TYR A 74 10.96 -13.69 3.99
N GLY A 75 9.97 -13.50 3.13
CA GLY A 75 9.56 -14.46 2.10
C GLY A 75 9.95 -14.04 0.68
N GLU A 76 11.01 -13.23 0.53
CA GLU A 76 11.59 -12.83 -0.75
C GLU A 76 10.55 -12.29 -1.74
N ILE A 77 9.75 -11.31 -1.29
CA ILE A 77 8.67 -10.67 -2.04
C ILE A 77 7.41 -11.55 -2.15
N THR A 78 7.55 -12.78 -2.61
CA THR A 78 6.41 -13.68 -2.82
C THR A 78 5.63 -13.90 -1.51
N GLY A 79 6.35 -14.04 -0.41
CA GLY A 79 5.75 -14.21 0.91
C GLY A 79 4.95 -12.99 1.34
N GLU A 80 5.47 -11.80 1.12
CA GLU A 80 4.83 -10.55 1.51
C GLU A 80 3.59 -10.25 0.63
N VAL A 81 3.59 -10.64 -0.64
CA VAL A 81 2.38 -10.61 -1.49
C VAL A 81 1.31 -11.54 -0.92
N GLN A 82 1.67 -12.77 -0.51
CA GLN A 82 0.75 -13.71 0.14
C GLN A 82 0.19 -13.16 1.46
N ASP A 83 1.00 -12.40 2.23
CA ASP A 83 0.57 -11.76 3.46
C ASP A 83 -0.48 -10.68 3.18
N CYS A 84 -0.26 -9.84 2.16
CA CYS A 84 -1.23 -8.83 1.74
C CYS A 84 -2.54 -9.49 1.24
N GLN A 85 -2.46 -10.58 0.49
CA GLN A 85 -3.62 -11.37 0.06
C GLN A 85 -4.35 -11.99 1.27
N SER A 86 -3.62 -12.41 2.32
CA SER A 86 -4.23 -12.94 3.55
C SER A 86 -4.95 -11.84 4.33
N ALA A 87 -4.37 -10.64 4.40
CA ALA A 87 -5.01 -9.46 5.00
C ALA A 87 -6.30 -9.09 4.25
N LEU A 88 -6.28 -9.12 2.92
CA LEU A 88 -7.46 -8.88 2.09
C LEU A 88 -8.52 -9.97 2.30
N ARG A 89 -8.14 -11.24 2.34
CA ARG A 89 -9.07 -12.36 2.56
C ARG A 89 -9.75 -12.23 3.93
N TRP A 90 -8.99 -11.91 4.98
CA TRP A 90 -9.54 -11.65 6.30
C TRP A 90 -10.57 -10.51 6.25
N LEU A 91 -10.23 -9.41 5.59
CA LEU A 91 -11.11 -8.24 5.47
C LEU A 91 -12.45 -8.61 4.84
N LEU A 92 -12.43 -9.36 3.72
CA LEU A 92 -13.64 -9.76 3.00
C LEU A 92 -14.49 -10.79 3.76
N GLN A 93 -13.88 -11.56 4.66
CA GLN A 93 -14.60 -12.51 5.51
C GLN A 93 -15.31 -11.86 6.71
N HIS A 94 -14.77 -10.72 7.19
CA HIS A 94 -15.24 -10.11 8.43
C HIS A 94 -15.97 -8.78 8.23
N HIS A 95 -15.82 -8.15 7.07
CA HIS A 95 -16.37 -6.85 6.77
C HIS A 95 -17.00 -6.79 5.38
N LYS A 96 -18.01 -5.91 5.23
CA LYS A 96 -18.50 -5.55 3.90
C LYS A 96 -17.51 -4.58 3.27
N VAL A 97 -17.03 -4.91 2.08
CA VAL A 97 -16.13 -4.07 1.30
C VAL A 97 -16.75 -3.82 -0.06
N LYS A 98 -17.02 -2.55 -0.37
CA LYS A 98 -17.53 -2.11 -1.66
C LYS A 98 -16.39 -1.61 -2.54
N ARG A 99 -15.57 -0.71 -2.01
CA ARG A 99 -14.39 -0.15 -2.71
C ARG A 99 -13.13 -0.47 -1.92
N LEU A 100 -12.16 -1.03 -2.63
CA LEU A 100 -10.84 -1.33 -2.08
C LEU A 100 -9.83 -0.30 -2.58
N PHE A 101 -9.09 0.25 -1.65
CA PHE A 101 -7.90 1.05 -1.88
C PHE A 101 -6.69 0.24 -1.44
N LEU A 102 -5.65 0.22 -2.25
CA LEU A 102 -4.36 -0.32 -1.86
C LEU A 102 -3.32 0.80 -1.82
N ALA A 103 -2.46 0.77 -0.82
CA ALA A 103 -1.33 1.67 -0.74
C ALA A 103 -0.08 0.94 -0.29
N GLY A 104 1.07 1.49 -0.65
CA GLY A 104 2.35 0.98 -0.16
C GLY A 104 3.43 2.05 -0.15
N PHE A 105 4.39 1.88 0.76
CA PHE A 105 5.56 2.72 0.86
C PHE A 105 6.81 1.92 0.51
N SER A 106 7.65 2.45 -0.39
CA SER A 106 8.93 1.87 -0.80
C SER A 106 8.76 0.42 -1.30
N PHE A 107 9.32 -0.58 -0.65
CA PHE A 107 9.09 -2.00 -0.91
C PHE A 107 7.60 -2.36 -0.89
N GLY A 108 6.85 -1.85 0.09
CA GLY A 108 5.42 -2.10 0.21
C GLY A 108 4.61 -1.58 -0.98
N ALA A 109 5.13 -0.60 -1.73
CA ALA A 109 4.50 -0.11 -2.96
C ALA A 109 4.43 -1.22 -4.03
N TYR A 110 5.50 -2.00 -4.18
CA TYR A 110 5.47 -3.16 -5.08
C TYR A 110 4.46 -4.21 -4.62
N ILE A 111 4.46 -4.54 -3.31
CA ILE A 111 3.52 -5.53 -2.76
C ILE A 111 2.07 -5.12 -3.02
N ALA A 112 1.74 -3.84 -2.82
CA ALA A 112 0.41 -3.30 -3.11
C ALA A 112 0.08 -3.40 -4.61
N ALA A 113 1.00 -3.00 -5.50
CA ALA A 113 0.82 -3.06 -6.94
C ALA A 113 0.64 -4.50 -7.44
N LYS A 114 1.48 -5.44 -6.96
CA LYS A 114 1.39 -6.85 -7.35
C LYS A 114 0.10 -7.49 -6.86
N THR A 115 -0.32 -7.16 -5.63
CA THR A 115 -1.61 -7.63 -5.10
C THR A 115 -2.78 -7.11 -5.94
N ALA A 116 -2.76 -5.82 -6.33
CA ALA A 116 -3.78 -5.24 -7.21
C ALA A 116 -3.81 -5.91 -8.59
N TYR A 117 -2.61 -6.17 -9.16
CA TYR A 117 -2.47 -6.88 -10.44
C TYR A 117 -3.08 -8.29 -10.38
N ASP A 118 -2.73 -9.07 -9.35
CA ASP A 118 -3.22 -10.44 -9.18
C ASP A 118 -4.75 -10.50 -9.00
N LEU A 119 -5.32 -9.51 -8.29
CA LEU A 119 -6.77 -9.36 -8.16
C LEU A 119 -7.47 -9.17 -9.51
N ASN A 120 -6.89 -8.37 -10.40
CA ASN A 120 -7.49 -8.06 -11.70
C ASN A 120 -7.34 -9.19 -12.73
N HIS A 121 -6.31 -10.03 -12.59
CA HIS A 121 -5.99 -11.10 -13.54
C HIS A 121 -6.50 -12.48 -13.12
N GLY A 122 -7.26 -12.55 -12.03
CA GLY A 122 -7.89 -13.79 -11.57
C GLY A 122 -6.96 -14.76 -10.86
N ASP A 123 -5.73 -14.34 -10.55
CA ASP A 123 -4.76 -15.11 -9.77
C ASP A 123 -5.07 -15.09 -8.26
N SER A 124 -6.18 -14.48 -7.88
CA SER A 124 -6.67 -14.44 -6.51
C SER A 124 -8.06 -15.05 -6.39
N GLU A 125 -8.30 -15.82 -5.33
CA GLU A 125 -9.62 -16.37 -4.98
C GLU A 125 -10.60 -15.30 -4.45
N VAL A 126 -10.38 -14.03 -4.80
CA VAL A 126 -11.11 -12.88 -4.25
C VAL A 126 -12.33 -12.54 -5.07
N SER A 127 -13.37 -12.06 -4.40
CA SER A 127 -14.72 -11.78 -4.90
C SER A 127 -14.74 -11.03 -6.24
N PRO A 128 -15.52 -11.52 -7.26
CA PRO A 128 -15.61 -10.88 -8.56
C PRO A 128 -16.33 -9.52 -8.56
N ASN A 129 -16.89 -9.09 -7.43
CA ASN A 129 -17.64 -7.83 -7.30
C ASN A 129 -16.86 -6.74 -6.54
N LEU A 130 -15.59 -6.98 -6.19
CA LEU A 130 -14.78 -6.02 -5.50
C LEU A 130 -14.28 -4.95 -6.48
N ILE A 131 -14.58 -3.69 -6.21
CA ILE A 131 -14.07 -2.57 -7.00
C ILE A 131 -12.71 -2.16 -6.46
N MET A 132 -11.67 -2.34 -7.26
CA MET A 132 -10.36 -1.76 -6.99
C MET A 132 -10.39 -0.28 -7.38
N GLU A 133 -10.57 0.60 -6.40
CA GLU A 133 -10.84 2.01 -6.63
C GLU A 133 -9.57 2.81 -6.97
N HIS A 134 -8.51 2.62 -6.18
CA HIS A 134 -7.30 3.40 -6.36
C HIS A 134 -6.08 2.70 -5.75
N LEU A 135 -4.91 2.90 -6.38
CA LEU A 135 -3.61 2.43 -5.92
C LEU A 135 -2.70 3.63 -5.62
N LEU A 136 -2.19 3.73 -4.40
CA LEU A 136 -1.26 4.78 -3.99
C LEU A 136 0.14 4.19 -3.75
N LEU A 137 1.11 4.64 -4.51
CA LEU A 137 2.51 4.21 -4.44
C LEU A 137 3.38 5.36 -3.94
N VAL A 138 3.87 5.26 -2.71
CA VAL A 138 4.74 6.29 -2.10
C VAL A 138 6.19 5.82 -2.20
N ALA A 139 7.04 6.61 -2.86
CA ALA A 139 8.46 6.32 -3.11
C ALA A 139 8.70 4.86 -3.55
N PRO A 140 8.06 4.37 -4.63
CA PRO A 140 8.12 2.97 -5.03
C PRO A 140 9.54 2.54 -5.39
N SER A 141 9.99 1.40 -4.84
CA SER A 141 11.35 0.86 -5.07
C SER A 141 11.44 0.14 -6.42
N VAL A 142 11.32 0.87 -7.52
CA VAL A 142 11.20 0.30 -8.88
C VAL A 142 12.45 -0.44 -9.34
N ILE A 143 13.65 -0.04 -8.88
CA ILE A 143 14.91 -0.69 -9.26
C ILE A 143 15.19 -1.99 -8.48
N ASN A 144 14.56 -2.16 -7.31
CA ASN A 144 14.78 -3.29 -6.42
C ASN A 144 13.60 -4.26 -6.38
N SER A 145 12.55 -3.99 -7.15
CA SER A 145 11.33 -4.80 -7.19
C SER A 145 10.87 -4.99 -8.64
N PRO A 146 10.39 -6.18 -9.00
CA PRO A 146 10.06 -6.52 -10.40
C PRO A 146 8.69 -5.92 -10.81
N PHE A 147 8.59 -4.60 -10.92
CA PHE A 147 7.35 -3.90 -11.28
C PHE A 147 6.80 -4.27 -12.67
N ASP A 148 7.62 -4.83 -13.56
CA ASP A 148 7.18 -5.45 -14.81
C ASP A 148 6.15 -6.57 -14.59
N GLN A 149 6.24 -7.29 -13.46
CA GLN A 149 5.28 -8.34 -13.06
C GLN A 149 3.99 -7.80 -12.42
N ALA A 150 3.90 -6.49 -12.20
CA ALA A 150 2.73 -5.80 -11.65
C ALA A 150 2.12 -4.78 -12.64
N THR A 151 2.51 -4.83 -13.91
CA THR A 151 2.00 -3.95 -14.98
C THR A 151 1.28 -4.74 -16.08
N PRO A 152 0.24 -4.14 -16.72
CA PRO A 152 -0.31 -2.79 -16.47
C PRO A 152 -0.94 -2.66 -15.09
N LEU A 153 -0.91 -1.45 -14.52
CA LEU A 153 -1.51 -1.20 -13.21
C LEU A 153 -3.03 -1.42 -13.27
N ALA A 154 -3.57 -2.01 -12.22
CA ALA A 154 -4.91 -2.59 -12.20
C ALA A 154 -6.05 -1.56 -12.14
N CYS A 155 -5.75 -0.32 -11.73
CA CYS A 155 -6.73 0.73 -11.46
C CYS A 155 -6.08 2.12 -11.55
N PRO A 156 -6.84 3.22 -11.42
CA PRO A 156 -6.28 4.56 -11.27
C PRO A 156 -5.19 4.57 -10.20
N THR A 157 -4.03 5.08 -10.57
CA THR A 157 -2.84 5.02 -9.72
C THR A 157 -2.20 6.38 -9.54
N THR A 158 -1.77 6.66 -8.31
CA THR A 158 -0.93 7.83 -7.99
C THR A 158 0.42 7.38 -7.47
N VAL A 159 1.47 8.00 -7.97
CA VAL A 159 2.85 7.88 -7.47
C VAL A 159 3.21 9.18 -6.77
N ILE A 160 3.66 9.10 -5.52
CA ILE A 160 4.20 10.26 -4.79
C ILE A 160 5.69 10.01 -4.58
N MET A 161 6.53 10.94 -5.04
CA MET A 161 7.99 10.80 -4.96
C MET A 161 8.65 12.02 -4.33
N GLY A 162 9.65 11.78 -3.48
CA GLY A 162 10.49 12.82 -2.92
C GLY A 162 11.62 13.20 -3.87
N GLY A 163 11.80 14.51 -4.16
CA GLY A 163 12.88 14.98 -5.02
C GLY A 163 14.28 14.88 -4.40
N GLN A 164 14.37 14.68 -3.07
CA GLN A 164 15.61 14.46 -2.33
C GLN A 164 15.71 13.03 -1.80
N ASP A 165 15.07 12.07 -2.47
CA ASP A 165 15.10 10.66 -2.06
C ASP A 165 16.51 10.10 -2.21
N GLU A 166 17.12 9.71 -1.09
CA GLU A 166 18.49 9.19 -0.99
C GLU A 166 18.56 7.65 -1.10
N VAL A 167 17.41 6.97 -1.15
CA VAL A 167 17.29 5.50 -1.17
C VAL A 167 16.86 5.00 -2.54
N VAL A 168 15.84 5.64 -3.12
CA VAL A 168 15.31 5.30 -4.44
C VAL A 168 15.59 6.48 -5.38
N PRO A 169 16.34 6.26 -6.48
CA PRO A 169 16.65 7.33 -7.43
C PRO A 169 15.38 7.92 -8.06
N TYR A 170 15.16 9.21 -7.87
CA TYR A 170 14.00 9.94 -8.38
C TYR A 170 13.77 9.71 -9.87
N GLN A 171 14.84 9.83 -10.69
CA GLN A 171 14.73 9.73 -12.14
C GLN A 171 14.22 8.36 -12.60
N GLU A 172 14.65 7.28 -11.93
CA GLU A 172 14.21 5.91 -12.24
C GLU A 172 12.70 5.74 -12.01
N VAL A 173 12.18 6.36 -10.96
CA VAL A 173 10.73 6.31 -10.66
C VAL A 173 9.94 7.19 -11.63
N SER A 174 10.46 8.36 -11.98
CA SER A 174 9.85 9.26 -12.96
C SER A 174 9.78 8.59 -14.34
N ASP A 175 10.90 8.05 -14.83
CA ASP A 175 10.98 7.39 -16.14
C ASP A 175 10.06 6.15 -16.20
N TRP A 176 10.04 5.37 -15.11
CA TRP A 176 9.12 4.24 -15.00
C TRP A 176 7.65 4.67 -15.03
N SER A 177 7.31 5.73 -14.28
CA SER A 177 5.95 6.25 -14.21
C SER A 177 5.48 6.79 -15.58
N ASP A 178 6.36 7.47 -16.30
CA ASP A 178 6.08 8.02 -17.64
C ASP A 178 5.88 6.90 -18.70
N ALA A 179 6.50 5.74 -18.49
CA ALA A 179 6.35 4.59 -19.36
C ALA A 179 5.06 3.77 -19.12
N LEU A 180 4.31 4.05 -18.06
CA LEU A 180 3.07 3.33 -17.73
C LEU A 180 1.94 3.65 -18.71
N TYR A 181 1.13 2.63 -19.01
CA TYR A 181 -0.10 2.78 -19.78
C TYR A 181 -1.22 1.94 -19.18
N PRO A 182 -2.34 2.54 -18.72
CA PRO A 182 -2.56 4.00 -18.65
C PRO A 182 -1.56 4.70 -17.72
N PRO A 183 -1.31 6.02 -17.93
CA PRO A 183 -0.34 6.75 -17.12
C PRO A 183 -0.82 6.88 -15.67
N ALA A 184 0.11 6.80 -14.72
CA ALA A 184 -0.16 7.15 -13.33
C ALA A 184 -0.15 8.68 -13.13
N GLN A 185 -0.90 9.16 -12.14
CA GLN A 185 -0.72 10.52 -11.66
C GLN A 185 0.60 10.60 -10.88
N PHE A 186 1.54 11.42 -11.33
CA PHE A 186 2.82 11.61 -10.64
C PHE A 186 2.80 12.90 -9.82
N ILE A 187 3.12 12.80 -8.53
CA ILE A 187 3.22 13.93 -7.61
C ILE A 187 4.66 14.05 -7.13
N ASP A 188 5.30 15.13 -7.52
CA ASP A 188 6.63 15.49 -7.07
C ASP A 188 6.57 16.29 -5.77
N MET A 189 7.37 15.86 -4.78
CA MET A 189 7.61 16.59 -3.53
C MET A 189 9.10 16.97 -3.48
N PRO A 190 9.52 18.09 -4.11
CA PRO A 190 10.91 18.37 -4.43
C PRO A 190 11.86 18.45 -3.24
N ASP A 191 11.34 18.80 -2.06
CA ASP A 191 12.13 18.94 -0.82
C ASP A 191 12.02 17.71 0.10
N ALA A 192 11.34 16.64 -0.31
CA ALA A 192 11.14 15.46 0.52
C ALA A 192 12.25 14.43 0.31
N SER A 193 12.78 13.88 1.42
CA SER A 193 13.64 12.69 1.44
C SER A 193 12.81 11.42 1.35
N HIS A 194 13.45 10.22 1.29
CA HIS A 194 12.77 8.92 1.23
C HIS A 194 11.70 8.75 2.33
N PHE A 195 12.02 9.14 3.56
CA PHE A 195 11.11 9.02 4.71
C PHE A 195 10.25 10.26 4.94
N PHE A 196 10.25 11.24 4.03
CA PHE A 196 9.46 12.46 4.11
C PHE A 196 9.66 13.22 5.45
N HIS A 197 10.88 13.17 6.01
CA HIS A 197 11.19 13.88 7.25
C HIS A 197 10.93 15.39 7.10
N GLY A 198 10.17 15.96 8.04
CA GLY A 198 9.75 17.37 7.97
C GLY A 198 8.63 17.65 6.96
N GLN A 199 8.26 16.71 6.08
CA GLN A 199 7.27 16.87 5.00
C GLN A 199 6.00 16.03 5.19
N LEU A 200 5.83 15.33 6.33
CA LEU A 200 4.68 14.44 6.55
C LEU A 200 3.33 15.16 6.54
N VAL A 201 3.30 16.45 6.91
CA VAL A 201 2.07 17.27 6.83
C VAL A 201 1.70 17.52 5.37
N LEU A 202 2.67 17.86 4.53
CA LEU A 202 2.47 18.06 3.10
C LEU A 202 2.08 16.73 2.43
N LEU A 203 2.79 15.63 2.74
CA LEU A 203 2.42 14.29 2.26
C LEU A 203 0.96 13.96 2.57
N LYS A 204 0.49 14.26 3.79
CA LYS A 204 -0.91 14.06 4.16
C LYS A 204 -1.87 14.88 3.30
N GLN A 205 -1.53 16.11 2.97
CA GLN A 205 -2.33 16.99 2.10
C GLN A 205 -2.39 16.45 0.68
N GLU A 206 -1.25 16.05 0.12
CA GLU A 206 -1.17 15.46 -1.23
C GLU A 206 -1.98 14.17 -1.34
N VAL A 207 -1.84 13.25 -0.38
CA VAL A 207 -2.65 12.02 -0.33
C VAL A 207 -4.15 12.33 -0.30
N LYS A 208 -4.58 13.31 0.49
CA LYS A 208 -6.01 13.69 0.54
C LYS A 208 -6.48 14.33 -0.76
N ALA A 209 -5.64 15.13 -1.40
CA ALA A 209 -5.97 15.78 -2.68
C ALA A 209 -6.14 14.75 -3.81
N THR A 210 -5.28 13.72 -3.85
CA THR A 210 -5.39 12.63 -4.85
C THR A 210 -6.63 11.78 -4.67
N LEU A 211 -7.13 11.65 -3.45
CA LEU A 211 -8.31 10.84 -3.16
C LEU A 211 -9.63 11.56 -3.42
N ALA A 212 -9.62 12.89 -3.47
CA ALA A 212 -10.84 13.68 -3.65
C ALA A 212 -11.71 13.27 -4.86
N PRO A 213 -11.14 12.90 -6.04
CA PRO A 213 -11.91 12.41 -7.18
C PRO A 213 -12.55 11.03 -6.98
N HIS A 214 -12.11 10.28 -5.97
CA HIS A 214 -12.51 8.90 -5.70
C HIS A 214 -13.51 8.77 -4.54
N LEU A 215 -13.94 9.88 -3.96
CA LEU A 215 -14.93 9.94 -2.88
C LEU A 215 -16.32 10.26 -3.45
#